data_cf0e0e7bd0c278b366c1c52c577740e7
#
_entry.id   cf0e0e7bd0c278b366c1c52c577740e7
#
_cell.length_a   1.000
_cell.length_b   1.000
_cell.length_c   1.000
_cell.angle_alpha   90.00
_cell.angle_beta   90.00
_cell.angle_gamma   90.00
#
_symmetry.space_group_name_H-M   'P 1'
#
loop_
_entity.id
_entity.type
_entity.pdbx_description
1 polymer ?
#
loop_
_entity_poly.entity_id
_entity_poly.type
_entity_poly.pdbx_seq_one_letter_code
_entity_poly.pdbx_strand_id
1 'polypeptide(L)'
;MRAASNQSLSRKDEYSVNLSQNQNLTQTQTQKQTLSQTMLQGIHILQLGNLELHDYLNQKVLDNPFLQMKVRESRVSRSGSQANDLSWIPDRKQSLYEYITEQVMLTYRDTYLRTLIVWWINQLNDKGYVIKSIEEAAAETKATPIQMMDALTLLQQLDPPGIGARNLQECLMLQTERREDAPDIAYIVLEESFDDLINRKWGAISKRYAVTLENIQSVFDFVQHLNPSPGAAFQADEQISIRPDIIVTIKDAQLQITEARYGVPILSFNKAYAEELEQMKDKEVVKYVREKKKEYESLQENLSLRSETILRVSTAIVHRQAAFFFDEAHPLVPLQLTDLAEELNLHESTISRAINDTYVQTDSGLYELKYFLSRKAKSGNEDAISTTSVQQMIQKLIEEEDKHKPLSDQKIVDLLVQEKIDISRRTVAKYRTELNIPATSKRKRFD
;
A
#
# COMPACT_ATOMS: atom_id res chain seq x y z
N MET A 1 5.81 89.82 -16.07
CA MET A 1 6.80 88.78 -15.79
C MET A 1 6.62 88.15 -14.40
N ARG A 2 5.51 87.47 -14.12
CA ARG A 2 5.30 86.74 -12.84
C ARG A 2 4.27 85.55 -12.99
N ALA A 3 4.28 84.84 -14.11
CA ALA A 3 3.37 83.78 -14.30
C ALA A 3 4.03 82.45 -14.82
N ALA A 4 5.37 82.42 -14.92
CA ALA A 4 6.07 81.23 -15.49
C ALA A 4 6.81 80.36 -14.44
N SER A 5 6.85 80.77 -13.14
CA SER A 5 7.61 79.98 -12.13
C SER A 5 6.78 78.99 -11.30
N ASN A 6 5.45 78.99 -11.37
CA ASN A 6 4.62 78.07 -10.56
C ASN A 6 4.21 76.80 -11.24
N GLN A 7 4.45 76.62 -12.58
CA GLN A 7 4.12 75.41 -13.27
C GLN A 7 5.22 74.36 -13.26
N SER A 8 6.47 74.69 -12.94
CA SER A 8 7.60 73.76 -12.92
C SER A 8 7.77 73.03 -11.58
N LEU A 9 7.24 73.56 -10.48
CA LEU A 9 7.27 72.86 -9.18
C LEU A 9 6.20 71.81 -9.03
N SER A 10 5.02 71.98 -9.63
CA SER A 10 3.93 71.01 -9.60
C SER A 10 4.26 69.73 -10.38
N ARG A 11 5.00 69.76 -11.49
CA ARG A 11 5.38 68.59 -12.27
C ARG A 11 6.49 67.72 -11.65
N LYS A 12 7.38 68.32 -10.85
CA LYS A 12 8.43 67.56 -10.16
C LYS A 12 7.86 66.72 -9.00
N ASP A 13 6.88 67.28 -8.30
CA ASP A 13 6.26 66.58 -7.17
C ASP A 13 5.32 65.45 -7.63
N GLU A 14 4.62 65.58 -8.77
CA GLU A 14 3.83 64.50 -9.37
C GLU A 14 4.70 63.34 -9.86
N TYR A 15 5.88 63.60 -10.44
CA TYR A 15 6.80 62.54 -10.86
C TYR A 15 7.45 61.83 -9.68
N SER A 16 7.71 62.50 -8.58
CA SER A 16 8.28 61.88 -7.37
C SER A 16 7.25 61.00 -6.63
N VAL A 17 6.00 61.42 -6.58
CA VAL A 17 4.91 60.65 -5.97
C VAL A 17 4.58 59.39 -6.79
N ASN A 18 4.57 59.51 -8.13
CA ASN A 18 4.34 58.36 -9.00
C ASN A 18 5.49 57.32 -8.96
N LEU A 19 6.75 57.77 -8.84
CA LEU A 19 7.89 56.87 -8.69
C LEU A 19 7.89 56.13 -7.34
N SER A 20 7.49 56.80 -6.25
CA SER A 20 7.39 56.18 -4.92
C SER A 20 6.21 55.19 -4.82
N GLN A 21 5.06 55.50 -5.47
CA GLN A 21 3.94 54.56 -5.53
C GLN A 21 4.26 53.32 -6.37
N ASN A 22 4.96 53.43 -7.51
CA ASN A 22 5.37 52.30 -8.31
C ASN A 22 6.41 51.41 -7.61
N GLN A 23 7.34 51.98 -6.84
CA GLN A 23 8.31 51.21 -6.05
C GLN A 23 7.62 50.45 -4.90
N ASN A 24 6.64 51.04 -4.23
CA ASN A 24 5.89 50.37 -3.17
C ASN A 24 4.98 49.24 -3.72
N LEU A 25 4.39 49.40 -4.91
CA LEU A 25 3.57 48.36 -5.54
C LEU A 25 4.41 47.20 -6.01
N THR A 26 5.61 47.39 -6.56
CA THR A 26 6.52 46.30 -6.97
C THR A 26 7.06 45.55 -5.76
N GLN A 27 7.36 46.25 -4.64
CA GLN A 27 7.87 45.61 -3.43
C GLN A 27 6.82 44.78 -2.72
N THR A 28 5.56 45.20 -2.70
CA THR A 28 4.43 44.38 -2.17
C THR A 28 4.09 43.18 -3.05
N GLN A 29 4.25 43.30 -4.36
CA GLN A 29 3.94 42.24 -5.30
C GLN A 29 5.02 41.11 -5.25
N THR A 30 6.30 41.45 -5.11
CA THR A 30 7.38 40.48 -4.92
C THR A 30 7.27 39.77 -3.56
N GLN A 31 6.87 40.44 -2.51
CA GLN A 31 6.68 39.84 -1.20
C GLN A 31 5.47 38.87 -1.18
N LYS A 32 4.39 39.18 -1.89
CA LYS A 32 3.25 38.24 -2.08
C LYS A 32 3.64 37.03 -2.92
N GLN A 33 4.47 37.16 -3.95
CA GLN A 33 4.92 36.02 -4.77
C GLN A 33 5.84 35.07 -3.98
N THR A 34 6.77 35.60 -3.19
CA THR A 34 7.64 34.74 -2.36
C THR A 34 6.88 34.04 -1.25
N LEU A 35 5.93 34.69 -0.60
CA LEU A 35 5.04 34.03 0.36
C LEU A 35 4.19 32.93 -0.25
N SER A 36 3.75 33.09 -1.50
CA SER A 36 2.98 32.06 -2.19
C SER A 36 3.82 30.82 -2.54
N GLN A 37 5.09 30.97 -2.92
CA GLN A 37 5.97 29.85 -3.25
C GLN A 37 6.34 29.03 -2.02
N THR A 38 6.71 29.65 -0.91
CA THR A 38 7.00 28.94 0.35
C THR A 38 5.77 28.24 0.90
N MET A 39 4.60 28.85 0.77
CA MET A 39 3.34 28.25 1.19
C MET A 39 2.96 27.02 0.33
N LEU A 40 3.14 27.10 -0.99
CA LEU A 40 2.93 25.96 -1.90
C LEU A 40 3.91 24.83 -1.61
N GLN A 41 5.16 25.15 -1.30
CA GLN A 41 6.16 24.16 -0.90
C GLN A 41 5.79 23.47 0.42
N GLY A 42 5.31 24.23 1.42
CA GLY A 42 4.83 23.66 2.68
C GLY A 42 3.64 22.72 2.50
N ILE A 43 2.69 23.11 1.65
CA ILE A 43 1.54 22.26 1.29
C ILE A 43 1.99 20.98 0.58
N HIS A 44 2.96 21.07 -0.32
CA HIS A 44 3.51 19.91 -1.01
C HIS A 44 4.20 18.96 -0.03
N ILE A 45 5.08 19.48 0.83
CA ILE A 45 5.78 18.69 1.86
C ILE A 45 4.79 18.00 2.83
N LEU A 46 3.66 18.63 3.14
CA LEU A 46 2.63 18.02 4.00
C LEU A 46 1.94 16.83 3.34
N GLN A 47 1.86 16.78 2.00
CA GLN A 47 1.19 15.70 1.25
C GLN A 47 2.06 14.47 1.03
N LEU A 48 3.39 14.62 1.06
CA LEU A 48 4.31 13.53 0.76
C LEU A 48 4.30 12.48 1.86
N GLY A 49 4.21 11.20 1.47
CA GLY A 49 4.47 10.08 2.36
C GLY A 49 5.97 10.01 2.75
N ASN A 50 6.33 9.16 3.70
CA ASN A 50 7.72 9.07 4.18
C ASN A 50 8.74 8.73 3.08
N LEU A 51 8.41 7.83 2.16
CA LEU A 51 9.28 7.46 1.03
C LEU A 51 9.44 8.63 0.06
N GLU A 52 8.33 9.24 -0.35
CA GLU A 52 8.33 10.37 -1.27
C GLU A 52 9.05 11.58 -0.67
N LEU A 53 8.88 11.82 0.64
CA LEU A 53 9.61 12.87 1.36
C LEU A 53 11.12 12.63 1.33
N HIS A 54 11.55 11.39 1.53
CA HIS A 54 12.96 11.01 1.44
C HIS A 54 13.53 11.31 0.05
N ASP A 55 12.81 10.94 -1.02
CA ASP A 55 13.22 11.19 -2.40
C ASP A 55 13.25 12.68 -2.73
N TYR A 56 12.23 13.43 -2.29
CA TYR A 56 12.19 14.88 -2.43
C TYR A 56 13.37 15.56 -1.74
N LEU A 57 13.69 15.15 -0.52
CA LEU A 57 14.84 15.71 0.21
C LEU A 57 16.18 15.31 -0.43
N ASN A 58 16.32 14.11 -0.96
CA ASN A 58 17.48 13.70 -1.73
C ASN A 58 17.71 14.60 -2.96
N GLN A 59 16.64 14.92 -3.70
CA GLN A 59 16.73 15.86 -4.83
C GLN A 59 17.19 17.26 -4.34
N LYS A 60 16.66 17.73 -3.21
CA LYS A 60 17.07 19.01 -2.64
C LYS A 60 18.53 19.04 -2.15
N VAL A 61 19.05 17.92 -1.67
CA VAL A 61 20.47 17.75 -1.32
C VAL A 61 21.36 17.81 -2.57
N LEU A 62 20.90 17.27 -3.71
CA LEU A 62 21.63 17.41 -4.98
C LEU A 62 21.66 18.85 -5.50
N ASP A 63 20.56 19.60 -5.32
CA ASP A 63 20.44 21.00 -5.75
C ASP A 63 21.20 22.00 -4.86
N ASN A 64 21.49 21.62 -3.60
CA ASN A 64 22.09 22.50 -2.62
C ASN A 64 23.30 21.82 -1.93
N PRO A 65 24.54 22.20 -2.32
CA PRO A 65 25.77 21.55 -1.83
C PRO A 65 26.04 21.74 -0.33
N PHE A 66 25.31 22.64 0.34
CA PHE A 66 25.43 22.86 1.77
C PHE A 66 24.51 21.95 2.59
N LEU A 67 23.59 21.22 1.94
CA LEU A 67 22.69 20.31 2.62
C LEU A 67 23.33 18.93 2.82
N GLN A 68 23.11 18.39 3.99
CA GLN A 68 23.46 17.02 4.34
C GLN A 68 22.24 16.35 4.93
N MET A 69 21.90 15.17 4.44
CA MET A 69 20.83 14.36 4.98
C MET A 69 21.40 13.20 5.80
N LYS A 70 20.87 13.02 7.00
CA LYS A 70 21.15 11.88 7.88
C LYS A 70 19.85 11.18 8.21
N VAL A 71 19.82 9.88 8.03
CA VAL A 71 18.67 9.07 8.49
C VAL A 71 19.08 8.46 9.83
N ARG A 72 18.24 8.63 10.85
CA ARG A 72 18.42 7.93 12.12
C ARG A 72 18.07 6.47 11.92
N GLU A 73 19.08 5.63 11.85
CA GLU A 73 18.88 4.18 11.94
C GLU A 73 18.49 3.80 13.36
N SER A 74 17.50 2.91 13.48
CA SER A 74 17.17 2.34 14.78
C SER A 74 18.39 1.56 15.26
N ARG A 75 19.06 2.02 16.29
CA ARG A 75 19.88 1.13 17.09
C ARG A 75 18.93 0.20 17.82
N VAL A 76 18.61 -0.93 17.22
CA VAL A 76 18.08 -2.04 17.99
C VAL A 76 19.13 -2.28 19.07
N SER A 77 18.83 -1.88 20.30
CA SER A 77 19.70 -2.13 21.44
C SER A 77 19.79 -3.65 21.60
N ARG A 78 20.82 -4.22 21.06
CA ARG A 78 21.22 -5.60 21.36
C ARG A 78 21.68 -5.64 22.80
N SER A 79 20.72 -5.70 23.72
CA SER A 79 21.01 -6.05 25.09
C SER A 79 21.13 -7.58 25.17
N GLY A 80 22.36 -8.04 25.17
CA GLY A 80 22.74 -9.27 25.86
C GLY A 80 22.22 -10.59 25.31
N SER A 81 22.90 -11.15 24.31
CA SER A 81 23.41 -12.52 24.41
C SER A 81 24.42 -12.76 23.28
N GLN A 82 25.64 -13.11 23.68
CA GLN A 82 26.63 -13.71 22.78
C GLN A 82 26.11 -15.11 22.42
N ALA A 83 25.30 -15.18 21.38
CA ALA A 83 25.09 -16.40 20.65
C ALA A 83 25.52 -16.10 19.20
N ASN A 84 26.28 -17.00 18.63
CA ASN A 84 26.67 -16.99 17.22
C ASN A 84 25.43 -17.14 16.33
N ASP A 85 24.55 -16.15 16.34
CA ASP A 85 23.39 -16.09 15.48
C ASP A 85 23.83 -15.58 14.12
N LEU A 86 24.15 -16.51 13.23
CA LEU A 86 24.23 -16.29 11.79
C LEU A 86 22.85 -16.00 11.17
N SER A 87 21.81 -15.90 11.97
CA SER A 87 20.40 -15.63 11.57
C SER A 87 20.18 -14.23 10.99
N TRP A 88 21.19 -13.33 11.04
CA TRP A 88 21.12 -12.01 10.40
C TRP A 88 21.56 -11.99 8.93
N ILE A 89 22.12 -13.10 8.43
CA ILE A 89 22.36 -13.23 7.00
C ILE A 89 20.98 -13.49 6.38
N PRO A 90 20.38 -12.54 5.62
CA PRO A 90 19.15 -12.83 4.93
C PRO A 90 19.42 -14.05 4.05
N ASP A 91 18.67 -15.13 4.27
CA ASP A 91 18.62 -16.24 3.33
C ASP A 91 18.35 -15.61 1.96
N ARG A 92 19.35 -15.67 1.09
CA ARG A 92 19.21 -15.16 -0.28
C ARG A 92 18.19 -16.08 -0.93
N LYS A 93 16.92 -15.67 -0.90
CA LYS A 93 15.85 -16.41 -1.58
C LYS A 93 16.29 -16.55 -3.02
N GLN A 94 16.56 -17.79 -3.42
CA GLN A 94 16.87 -18.10 -4.81
C GLN A 94 15.69 -17.64 -5.67
N SER A 95 15.98 -17.02 -6.79
CA SER A 95 14.94 -16.69 -7.76
C SER A 95 14.35 -17.99 -8.34
N LEU A 96 13.11 -17.92 -8.79
CA LEU A 96 12.46 -19.07 -9.48
C LEU A 96 13.35 -19.60 -10.60
N TYR A 97 13.95 -18.70 -11.36
CA TYR A 97 14.86 -19.03 -12.46
C TYR A 97 16.09 -19.83 -11.98
N GLU A 98 16.76 -19.36 -10.92
CA GLU A 98 17.95 -20.04 -10.36
C GLU A 98 17.57 -21.42 -9.82
N TYR A 99 16.46 -21.52 -9.08
CA TYR A 99 15.99 -22.75 -8.48
C TYR A 99 15.69 -23.85 -9.53
N ILE A 100 14.93 -23.50 -10.59
CA ILE A 100 14.58 -24.47 -11.63
C ILE A 100 15.80 -24.82 -12.49
N THR A 101 16.67 -23.83 -12.79
CA THR A 101 17.87 -24.09 -13.57
C THR A 101 18.78 -25.06 -12.84
N GLU A 102 18.94 -24.91 -11.54
CA GLU A 102 19.72 -25.87 -10.71
C GLU A 102 19.13 -27.27 -10.77
N GLN A 103 17.79 -27.40 -10.62
CA GLN A 103 17.12 -28.70 -10.76
C GLN A 103 17.34 -29.33 -12.13
N VAL A 104 17.24 -28.57 -13.21
CA VAL A 104 17.46 -29.06 -14.58
C VAL A 104 18.91 -29.55 -14.73
N MET A 105 19.87 -28.84 -14.19
CA MET A 105 21.29 -29.25 -14.26
C MET A 105 21.59 -30.52 -13.47
N LEU A 106 20.88 -30.74 -12.37
CA LEU A 106 21.01 -31.95 -11.54
C LEU A 106 20.26 -33.15 -12.11
N THR A 107 19.05 -32.94 -12.69
CA THR A 107 18.14 -34.00 -13.08
C THR A 107 18.40 -34.50 -14.51
N TYR A 108 18.71 -33.58 -15.44
CA TYR A 108 18.80 -33.92 -16.86
C TYR A 108 20.26 -33.87 -17.35
N ARG A 109 20.65 -34.87 -18.13
CA ARG A 109 21.97 -34.93 -18.78
C ARG A 109 22.13 -33.80 -19.80
N ASP A 110 23.35 -33.50 -20.18
CA ASP A 110 23.66 -32.46 -21.18
C ASP A 110 23.27 -32.96 -22.58
N THR A 111 22.07 -32.61 -22.98
CA THR A 111 21.44 -32.96 -24.26
C THR A 111 20.80 -31.72 -24.90
N TYR A 112 20.48 -31.83 -26.18
CA TYR A 112 19.76 -30.76 -26.88
C TYR A 112 18.43 -30.42 -26.20
N LEU A 113 17.70 -31.42 -25.68
CA LEU A 113 16.46 -31.17 -24.92
C LEU A 113 16.70 -30.32 -23.67
N ARG A 114 17.82 -30.50 -22.95
CA ARG A 114 18.14 -29.65 -21.80
C ARG A 114 18.30 -28.18 -22.21
N THR A 115 18.89 -27.89 -23.36
CA THR A 115 18.98 -26.50 -23.84
C THR A 115 17.62 -25.90 -24.15
N LEU A 116 16.67 -26.71 -24.65
CA LEU A 116 15.29 -26.28 -24.88
C LEU A 116 14.51 -26.07 -23.57
N ILE A 117 14.76 -26.90 -22.55
CA ILE A 117 14.18 -26.69 -21.21
C ILE A 117 14.66 -25.35 -20.62
N VAL A 118 15.97 -25.08 -20.69
CA VAL A 118 16.55 -23.81 -20.21
C VAL A 118 15.98 -22.62 -21.00
N TRP A 119 15.73 -22.79 -22.30
CA TRP A 119 15.06 -21.75 -23.08
C TRP A 119 13.63 -21.50 -22.58
N TRP A 120 12.85 -22.56 -22.25
CA TRP A 120 11.51 -22.43 -21.69
C TRP A 120 11.50 -21.74 -20.33
N ILE A 121 12.49 -21.99 -19.46
CA ILE A 121 12.62 -21.33 -18.17
C ILE A 121 12.70 -19.80 -18.33
N ASN A 122 13.40 -19.33 -19.37
CA ASN A 122 13.49 -17.89 -19.69
C ASN A 122 12.16 -17.30 -20.20
N GLN A 123 11.20 -18.12 -20.58
CA GLN A 123 9.87 -17.68 -21.04
C GLN A 123 8.80 -17.78 -19.96
N LEU A 124 9.17 -18.14 -18.74
CA LEU A 124 8.26 -18.17 -17.59
C LEU A 124 7.97 -16.75 -17.10
N ASN A 125 6.73 -16.52 -16.71
CA ASN A 125 6.37 -15.32 -15.97
C ASN A 125 6.59 -15.51 -14.46
N ASP A 126 6.40 -14.44 -13.68
CA ASP A 126 6.55 -14.44 -12.22
C ASP A 126 5.62 -15.42 -11.49
N LYS A 127 4.54 -15.86 -12.13
CA LYS A 127 3.61 -16.84 -11.59
C LYS A 127 4.02 -18.28 -11.91
N GLY A 128 4.99 -18.47 -12.81
CA GLY A 128 5.46 -19.78 -13.26
C GLY A 128 4.75 -20.31 -14.52
N TYR A 129 3.97 -19.47 -15.22
CA TYR A 129 3.32 -19.83 -16.48
C TYR A 129 4.19 -19.51 -17.69
N VAL A 130 4.03 -20.31 -18.76
CA VAL A 130 4.67 -20.04 -20.05
C VAL A 130 3.89 -18.96 -20.81
N ILE A 131 4.63 -17.99 -21.34
CA ILE A 131 4.04 -16.84 -22.07
C ILE A 131 3.85 -17.16 -23.56
N LYS A 132 4.77 -17.92 -24.18
CA LYS A 132 4.79 -18.19 -25.61
C LYS A 132 4.10 -19.48 -25.98
N SER A 133 3.53 -19.52 -27.19
CA SER A 133 2.97 -20.74 -27.79
C SER A 133 4.09 -21.69 -28.26
N ILE A 134 3.74 -22.97 -28.45
CA ILE A 134 4.69 -23.99 -28.93
C ILE A 134 5.18 -23.66 -30.35
N GLU A 135 4.32 -23.11 -31.20
CA GLU A 135 4.64 -22.72 -32.58
C GLU A 135 5.64 -21.56 -32.60
N GLU A 136 5.43 -20.53 -31.78
CA GLU A 136 6.34 -19.40 -31.66
C GLU A 136 7.71 -19.84 -31.14
N ALA A 137 7.69 -20.69 -30.10
CA ALA A 137 8.88 -21.28 -29.51
C ALA A 137 9.69 -22.11 -30.52
N ALA A 138 9.02 -22.93 -31.33
CA ALA A 138 9.64 -23.74 -32.37
C ALA A 138 10.27 -22.86 -33.47
N ALA A 139 9.60 -21.75 -33.86
CA ALA A 139 10.12 -20.81 -34.85
C ALA A 139 11.39 -20.10 -34.36
N GLU A 140 11.43 -19.69 -33.10
CA GLU A 140 12.60 -18.98 -32.52
C GLU A 140 13.81 -19.90 -32.32
N THR A 141 13.57 -21.11 -31.82
CA THR A 141 14.65 -22.07 -31.48
C THR A 141 15.11 -22.92 -32.67
N LYS A 142 14.37 -22.85 -33.80
CA LYS A 142 14.54 -23.73 -34.97
C LYS A 142 14.41 -25.24 -34.60
N ALA A 143 13.74 -25.54 -33.50
CA ALA A 143 13.42 -26.89 -33.08
C ALA A 143 12.09 -27.35 -33.68
N THR A 144 11.83 -28.65 -33.70
CA THR A 144 10.52 -29.12 -34.09
C THR A 144 9.48 -28.89 -32.99
N PRO A 145 8.18 -28.66 -33.32
CA PRO A 145 7.12 -28.50 -32.32
C PRO A 145 7.05 -29.66 -31.31
N ILE A 146 7.37 -30.89 -31.77
CA ILE A 146 7.41 -32.09 -30.94
C ILE A 146 8.53 -31.94 -29.88
N GLN A 147 9.73 -31.55 -30.28
CA GLN A 147 10.85 -31.34 -29.34
C GLN A 147 10.55 -30.25 -28.33
N MET A 148 9.86 -29.19 -28.73
CA MET A 148 9.43 -28.13 -27.80
C MET A 148 8.37 -28.60 -26.82
N MET A 149 7.44 -29.46 -27.28
CA MET A 149 6.45 -30.08 -26.41
C MET A 149 7.09 -31.05 -25.41
N ASP A 150 8.02 -31.91 -25.87
CA ASP A 150 8.76 -32.83 -24.99
C ASP A 150 9.56 -32.05 -23.92
N ALA A 151 10.25 -30.98 -24.33
CA ALA A 151 10.99 -30.10 -23.41
C ALA A 151 10.06 -29.44 -22.38
N LEU A 152 8.87 -28.98 -22.80
CA LEU A 152 7.86 -28.41 -21.92
C LEU A 152 7.33 -29.44 -20.92
N THR A 153 7.04 -30.65 -21.37
CA THR A 153 6.59 -31.74 -20.50
C THR A 153 7.66 -32.12 -19.47
N LEU A 154 8.93 -32.12 -19.83
CA LEU A 154 10.03 -32.32 -18.88
C LEU A 154 10.15 -31.18 -17.88
N LEU A 155 9.94 -29.94 -18.30
CA LEU A 155 9.87 -28.78 -17.41
C LEU A 155 8.72 -28.90 -16.40
N GLN A 156 7.55 -29.32 -16.86
CA GLN A 156 6.35 -29.52 -16.04
C GLN A 156 6.51 -30.63 -14.99
N GLN A 157 7.52 -31.48 -15.13
CA GLN A 157 7.86 -32.52 -14.14
C GLN A 157 8.73 -32.00 -12.98
N LEU A 158 9.22 -30.76 -13.04
CA LEU A 158 10.06 -30.17 -11.99
C LEU A 158 9.21 -29.59 -10.84
N ASP A 159 9.86 -29.25 -9.75
CA ASP A 159 9.25 -28.54 -8.63
C ASP A 159 9.46 -27.01 -8.79
N PRO A 160 8.46 -26.21 -8.42
CA PRO A 160 7.16 -26.55 -7.79
C PRO A 160 6.12 -27.11 -8.79
N PRO A 161 5.19 -27.97 -8.31
CA PRO A 161 4.16 -28.56 -9.15
C PRO A 161 3.30 -27.50 -9.85
N GLY A 162 3.02 -27.71 -11.15
CA GLY A 162 2.24 -26.76 -11.95
C GLY A 162 3.05 -25.69 -12.67
N ILE A 163 4.40 -25.74 -12.55
CA ILE A 163 5.27 -24.87 -13.33
C ILE A 163 5.26 -25.24 -14.82
N GLY A 164 5.47 -24.25 -15.68
CA GLY A 164 5.43 -24.48 -17.13
C GLY A 164 4.02 -24.70 -17.70
N ALA A 165 2.96 -24.46 -16.92
CA ALA A 165 1.60 -24.50 -17.42
C ALA A 165 1.30 -23.32 -18.34
N ARG A 166 0.45 -23.53 -19.36
CA ARG A 166 0.01 -22.51 -20.32
C ARG A 166 -1.14 -21.66 -19.79
N ASN A 167 -1.94 -22.24 -18.89
CA ASN A 167 -3.10 -21.59 -18.27
C ASN A 167 -3.36 -22.15 -16.86
N LEU A 168 -4.32 -21.52 -16.14
CA LEU A 168 -4.69 -21.93 -14.79
C LEU A 168 -5.23 -23.38 -14.73
N GLN A 169 -6.05 -23.77 -15.71
CA GLN A 169 -6.62 -25.10 -15.77
C GLN A 169 -5.52 -26.18 -15.83
N GLU A 170 -4.55 -26.01 -16.73
CA GLU A 170 -3.41 -26.93 -16.85
C GLU A 170 -2.55 -26.94 -15.58
N CYS A 171 -2.32 -25.79 -14.96
CA CYS A 171 -1.58 -25.70 -13.70
C CYS A 171 -2.24 -26.53 -12.58
N LEU A 172 -3.56 -26.44 -12.44
CA LEU A 172 -4.32 -27.20 -11.44
C LEU A 172 -4.35 -28.70 -11.78
N MET A 173 -4.44 -29.05 -13.06
CA MET A 173 -4.37 -30.45 -13.52
C MET A 173 -3.02 -31.08 -13.20
N LEU A 174 -1.90 -30.39 -13.50
CA LEU A 174 -0.55 -30.87 -13.18
C LEU A 174 -0.32 -31.05 -11.68
N GLN A 175 -0.91 -30.18 -10.84
CA GLN A 175 -0.86 -30.33 -9.39
C GLN A 175 -1.69 -31.49 -8.90
N THR A 176 -2.89 -31.70 -9.49
CA THR A 176 -3.80 -32.79 -9.13
C THR A 176 -3.17 -34.13 -9.46
N GLU A 177 -2.49 -34.25 -10.58
CA GLU A 177 -1.82 -35.50 -11.01
C GLU A 177 -0.70 -35.95 -10.04
N ARG A 178 -0.04 -34.96 -9.38
CA ARG A 178 1.05 -35.24 -8.44
C ARG A 178 0.63 -35.47 -7.00
N ARG A 179 -0.63 -35.20 -6.67
CA ARG A 179 -1.13 -35.31 -5.31
C ARG A 179 -1.84 -36.66 -5.09
N GLU A 180 -1.41 -37.37 -4.07
CA GLU A 180 -2.03 -38.65 -3.67
C GLU A 180 -3.38 -38.47 -2.96
N ASP A 181 -3.64 -37.27 -2.40
CA ASP A 181 -4.90 -36.90 -1.71
C ASP A 181 -5.98 -36.37 -2.66
N ALA A 182 -5.73 -36.40 -3.98
CA ALA A 182 -6.67 -35.91 -4.96
C ALA A 182 -7.90 -36.84 -5.08
N PRO A 183 -9.13 -36.29 -5.07
CA PRO A 183 -10.33 -37.07 -5.36
C PRO A 183 -10.27 -37.68 -6.76
N ASP A 184 -10.70 -38.95 -6.93
CA ASP A 184 -10.61 -39.74 -8.19
C ASP A 184 -11.15 -39.01 -9.43
N ILE A 185 -12.18 -38.21 -9.25
CA ILE A 185 -12.83 -37.47 -10.35
C ILE A 185 -12.25 -36.05 -10.57
N ALA A 186 -11.33 -35.59 -9.68
CA ALA A 186 -10.85 -34.20 -9.71
C ALA A 186 -10.19 -33.84 -11.05
N TYR A 187 -9.35 -34.74 -11.58
CA TYR A 187 -8.66 -34.51 -12.84
C TYR A 187 -9.64 -34.39 -14.02
N ILE A 188 -10.60 -35.30 -14.13
CA ILE A 188 -11.60 -35.30 -15.22
C ILE A 188 -12.50 -34.06 -15.15
N VAL A 189 -12.90 -33.65 -13.94
CA VAL A 189 -13.72 -32.44 -13.75
C VAL A 189 -12.94 -31.19 -14.14
N LEU A 190 -11.64 -31.10 -13.80
CA LEU A 190 -10.78 -30.02 -14.21
C LEU A 190 -10.55 -29.99 -15.72
N GLU A 191 -10.42 -31.14 -16.39
CA GLU A 191 -10.19 -31.22 -17.82
C GLU A 191 -11.44 -30.83 -18.63
N GLU A 192 -12.62 -31.40 -18.32
CA GLU A 192 -13.80 -31.27 -19.16
C GLU A 192 -14.86 -30.27 -18.66
N SER A 193 -14.87 -29.92 -17.37
CA SER A 193 -15.95 -29.14 -16.73
C SER A 193 -15.44 -28.01 -15.86
N PHE A 194 -14.27 -27.46 -16.19
CA PHE A 194 -13.63 -26.39 -15.44
C PHE A 194 -14.51 -25.15 -15.28
N ASP A 195 -15.15 -24.68 -16.36
CA ASP A 195 -16.06 -23.53 -16.32
C ASP A 195 -17.30 -23.78 -15.46
N ASP A 196 -17.84 -25.00 -15.47
CA ASP A 196 -18.98 -25.36 -14.64
C ASP A 196 -18.59 -25.44 -13.15
N LEU A 197 -17.37 -25.88 -12.86
CA LEU A 197 -16.82 -25.92 -11.51
C LEU A 197 -16.63 -24.49 -10.96
N ILE A 198 -16.02 -23.57 -11.73
CA ILE A 198 -15.84 -22.15 -11.35
C ILE A 198 -17.21 -21.47 -11.11
N ASN A 199 -18.16 -21.70 -11.99
CA ASN A 199 -19.49 -21.13 -11.89
C ASN A 199 -20.39 -21.82 -10.85
N ARG A 200 -19.86 -22.84 -10.13
CA ARG A 200 -20.59 -23.65 -9.12
C ARG A 200 -21.88 -24.26 -9.65
N LYS A 201 -21.89 -24.72 -10.89
CA LYS A 201 -23.01 -25.46 -11.49
C LYS A 201 -23.00 -26.93 -11.07
N TRP A 202 -23.00 -27.19 -9.79
CA TRP A 202 -22.88 -28.51 -9.16
C TRP A 202 -23.84 -29.56 -9.72
N GLY A 203 -25.10 -29.17 -9.97
CA GLY A 203 -26.11 -30.04 -10.53
C GLY A 203 -25.84 -30.47 -11.97
N ALA A 204 -25.11 -29.71 -12.77
CA ALA A 204 -24.69 -30.07 -14.11
C ALA A 204 -23.57 -31.11 -14.07
N ILE A 205 -22.57 -30.88 -13.21
CA ILE A 205 -21.44 -31.80 -13.00
C ILE A 205 -21.92 -33.11 -12.41
N SER A 206 -22.81 -33.09 -11.39
CA SER A 206 -23.40 -34.26 -10.78
C SER A 206 -24.12 -35.15 -11.80
N LYS A 207 -24.90 -34.54 -12.69
CA LYS A 207 -25.60 -35.30 -13.76
C LYS A 207 -24.68 -35.86 -14.82
N ARG A 208 -23.60 -35.11 -15.18
CA ARG A 208 -22.66 -35.51 -16.23
C ARG A 208 -21.83 -36.73 -15.82
N TYR A 209 -21.35 -36.72 -14.56
CA TYR A 209 -20.47 -37.81 -14.06
C TYR A 209 -21.15 -38.80 -13.14
N ALA A 210 -22.47 -38.67 -12.92
CA ALA A 210 -23.28 -39.52 -12.03
C ALA A 210 -22.71 -39.61 -10.59
N VAL A 211 -22.22 -38.51 -10.06
CA VAL A 211 -21.62 -38.38 -8.72
C VAL A 211 -22.48 -37.57 -7.78
N THR A 212 -22.31 -37.78 -6.48
CA THR A 212 -23.03 -37.01 -5.45
C THR A 212 -22.54 -35.57 -5.38
N LEU A 213 -23.37 -34.68 -4.85
CA LEU A 213 -23.00 -33.26 -4.63
C LEU A 213 -21.84 -33.13 -3.62
N GLU A 214 -21.76 -34.02 -2.64
CA GLU A 214 -20.68 -34.10 -1.66
C GLU A 214 -19.32 -34.38 -2.33
N ASN A 215 -19.28 -35.34 -3.29
CA ASN A 215 -18.04 -35.62 -4.04
C ASN A 215 -17.59 -34.42 -4.88
N ILE A 216 -18.53 -33.67 -5.47
CA ILE A 216 -18.19 -32.47 -6.23
C ILE A 216 -17.68 -31.37 -5.30
N GLN A 217 -18.25 -31.27 -4.11
CA GLN A 217 -17.79 -30.34 -3.11
C GLN A 217 -16.40 -30.67 -2.61
N SER A 218 -16.09 -31.97 -2.36
CA SER A 218 -14.75 -32.40 -2.00
C SER A 218 -13.71 -32.06 -3.08
N VAL A 219 -14.07 -32.23 -4.36
CA VAL A 219 -13.23 -31.78 -5.50
C VAL A 219 -13.01 -30.27 -5.47
N PHE A 220 -14.07 -29.50 -5.23
CA PHE A 220 -13.97 -28.04 -5.18
C PHE A 220 -13.10 -27.58 -4.00
N ASP A 221 -13.30 -28.15 -2.82
CA ASP A 221 -12.49 -27.84 -1.64
C ASP A 221 -11.03 -28.25 -1.85
N PHE A 222 -10.77 -29.41 -2.47
CA PHE A 222 -9.43 -29.83 -2.87
C PHE A 222 -8.77 -28.80 -3.81
N VAL A 223 -9.48 -28.36 -4.86
CA VAL A 223 -8.96 -27.38 -5.84
C VAL A 223 -8.66 -26.03 -5.18
N GLN A 224 -9.43 -25.62 -4.15
CA GLN A 224 -9.15 -24.40 -3.39
C GLN A 224 -7.82 -24.45 -2.63
N HIS A 225 -7.33 -25.63 -2.27
CA HIS A 225 -6.05 -25.81 -1.58
C HIS A 225 -4.86 -25.90 -2.54
N LEU A 226 -5.10 -25.94 -3.85
CA LEU A 226 -4.03 -25.91 -4.85
C LEU A 226 -3.48 -24.49 -5.02
N ASN A 227 -2.23 -24.40 -5.44
CA ASN A 227 -1.57 -23.12 -5.64
C ASN A 227 -1.74 -22.59 -7.08
N PRO A 228 -2.52 -21.53 -7.32
CA PRO A 228 -2.72 -20.98 -8.66
C PRO A 228 -1.49 -20.24 -9.20
N SER A 229 -0.45 -20.00 -8.40
CA SER A 229 0.74 -19.26 -8.79
C SER A 229 1.99 -19.90 -8.18
N PRO A 230 2.46 -21.03 -8.73
CA PRO A 230 3.57 -21.79 -8.14
C PRO A 230 4.88 -20.98 -8.05
N GLY A 231 5.09 -20.01 -8.94
CA GLY A 231 6.24 -19.12 -8.91
C GLY A 231 6.20 -18.05 -7.82
N ALA A 232 5.04 -17.74 -7.26
CA ALA A 232 4.90 -16.65 -6.29
C ALA A 232 5.72 -16.84 -5.00
N ALA A 233 5.98 -18.10 -4.61
CA ALA A 233 6.80 -18.41 -3.42
C ALA A 233 8.28 -17.97 -3.57
N PHE A 234 8.75 -17.80 -4.81
CA PHE A 234 10.12 -17.37 -5.15
C PHE A 234 10.23 -15.88 -5.44
N GLN A 235 9.11 -15.19 -5.55
CA GLN A 235 9.15 -13.73 -5.59
C GLN A 235 9.77 -13.26 -4.28
N ALA A 236 10.86 -12.50 -4.37
CA ALA A 236 11.28 -11.71 -3.24
C ALA A 236 10.10 -10.78 -2.96
N ASP A 237 9.33 -11.06 -1.90
CA ASP A 237 8.52 -10.01 -1.34
C ASP A 237 9.48 -8.85 -1.07
N GLU A 238 9.48 -7.86 -1.94
CA GLU A 238 9.90 -6.53 -1.53
C GLU A 238 8.93 -6.16 -0.43
N GLN A 239 9.21 -6.63 0.78
CA GLN A 239 8.49 -6.19 1.96
C GLN A 239 8.78 -4.70 2.03
N ILE A 240 7.90 -3.92 1.43
CA ILE A 240 7.88 -2.48 1.64
C ILE A 240 7.64 -2.34 3.14
N SER A 241 8.74 -2.20 3.87
CA SER A 241 8.69 -2.01 5.32
C SER A 241 8.03 -0.65 5.56
N ILE A 242 6.72 -0.66 5.75
CA ILE A 242 5.97 0.55 6.09
C ILE A 242 6.45 0.98 7.47
N ARG A 243 7.01 2.19 7.54
CA ARG A 243 7.49 2.77 8.79
C ARG A 243 6.40 3.64 9.39
N PRO A 244 6.11 3.51 10.69
CA PRO A 244 5.14 4.36 11.35
C PRO A 244 5.66 5.80 11.48
N ASP A 245 4.75 6.77 11.40
CA ASP A 245 5.01 8.18 11.71
C ASP A 245 4.78 8.47 13.19
N ILE A 246 3.79 7.79 13.77
CA ILE A 246 3.34 7.97 15.14
C ILE A 246 3.34 6.62 15.86
N ILE A 247 3.71 6.65 17.12
CA ILE A 247 3.65 5.48 18.01
C ILE A 247 2.69 5.83 19.15
N VAL A 248 1.68 4.97 19.31
CA VAL A 248 0.71 5.05 20.40
C VAL A 248 0.95 3.87 21.34
N THR A 249 1.24 4.15 22.60
CA THR A 249 1.43 3.14 23.64
C THR A 249 0.51 3.44 24.83
N ILE A 250 0.04 2.39 25.48
CA ILE A 250 -0.77 2.52 26.69
C ILE A 250 0.15 2.40 27.89
N LYS A 251 0.26 3.48 28.69
CA LYS A 251 0.99 3.46 29.97
C LYS A 251 0.11 4.05 31.07
N ASP A 252 0.04 3.36 32.19
CA ASP A 252 -0.75 3.80 33.36
C ASP A 252 -2.21 4.17 33.02
N ALA A 253 -2.83 3.36 32.14
CA ALA A 253 -4.18 3.61 31.60
C ALA A 253 -4.34 4.94 30.85
N GLN A 254 -3.23 5.53 30.37
CA GLN A 254 -3.23 6.72 29.53
C GLN A 254 -2.60 6.42 28.17
N LEU A 255 -3.15 7.04 27.13
CA LEU A 255 -2.61 6.98 25.77
C LEU A 255 -1.41 7.92 25.67
N GLN A 256 -0.23 7.36 25.49
CA GLN A 256 0.98 8.11 25.21
C GLN A 256 1.25 8.13 23.70
N ILE A 257 1.17 9.31 23.12
CA ILE A 257 1.34 9.52 21.68
C ILE A 257 2.69 10.17 21.45
N THR A 258 3.54 9.52 20.66
CA THR A 258 4.89 10.01 20.36
C THR A 258 5.17 9.92 18.87
N GLU A 259 5.92 10.89 18.36
CA GLU A 259 6.43 10.83 16.99
C GLU A 259 7.49 9.72 16.86
N ALA A 260 7.42 8.94 15.78
CA ALA A 260 8.41 7.93 15.49
C ALA A 260 9.73 8.60 15.08
N ARG A 261 10.75 8.47 15.93
CA ARG A 261 12.06 9.12 15.71
C ARG A 261 12.94 8.42 14.68
N TYR A 262 12.57 7.22 14.26
CA TYR A 262 13.38 6.37 13.38
C TYR A 262 12.86 6.43 11.94
N GLY A 263 13.80 6.59 11.00
CA GLY A 263 13.47 6.66 9.58
C GLY A 263 13.11 8.04 9.06
N VAL A 264 12.90 9.03 9.93
CA VAL A 264 12.68 10.42 9.50
C VAL A 264 14.02 11.03 9.09
N PRO A 265 14.14 11.57 7.87
CA PRO A 265 15.37 12.22 7.42
C PRO A 265 15.60 13.52 8.18
N ILE A 266 16.81 13.67 8.74
CA ILE A 266 17.24 14.90 9.39
C ILE A 266 18.08 15.69 8.41
N LEU A 267 17.63 16.89 8.08
CA LEU A 267 18.36 17.80 7.24
C LEU A 267 19.31 18.64 8.10
N SER A 268 20.57 18.76 7.70
CA SER A 268 21.56 19.59 8.36
C SER A 268 22.27 20.47 7.36
N PHE A 269 22.67 21.68 7.80
CA PHE A 269 23.42 22.63 6.99
C PHE A 269 24.91 22.55 7.33
N ASN A 270 25.76 22.39 6.34
CA ASN A 270 27.20 22.37 6.51
C ASN A 270 27.75 23.80 6.72
N LYS A 271 27.76 24.23 7.98
CA LYS A 271 28.22 25.57 8.35
C LYS A 271 29.69 25.78 8.04
N ALA A 272 30.53 24.77 8.26
CA ALA A 272 31.99 24.88 8.05
C ALA A 272 32.30 25.21 6.58
N TYR A 273 31.66 24.51 5.65
CA TYR A 273 31.83 24.74 4.21
C TYR A 273 31.28 26.11 3.77
N ALA A 274 30.17 26.55 4.34
CA ALA A 274 29.61 27.87 4.06
C ALA A 274 30.52 29.00 4.55
N GLU A 275 31.10 28.90 5.76
CA GLU A 275 32.02 29.86 6.33
C GLU A 275 33.36 29.94 5.53
N GLU A 276 33.86 28.81 5.05
CA GLU A 276 35.04 28.76 4.20
C GLU A 276 34.84 29.54 2.88
N LEU A 277 33.68 29.37 2.24
CA LEU A 277 33.33 30.11 1.02
C LEU A 277 33.09 31.61 1.26
N GLU A 278 32.49 31.95 2.40
CA GLU A 278 32.29 33.38 2.77
C GLU A 278 33.63 34.11 3.02
N GLN A 279 34.68 33.42 3.45
CA GLN A 279 36.03 33.97 3.62
C GLN A 279 36.69 34.39 2.30
N MET A 280 36.26 33.83 1.15
CA MET A 280 36.78 34.24 -0.17
C MET A 280 36.40 35.67 -0.55
N LYS A 281 35.48 36.34 0.19
CA LYS A 281 35.06 37.76 0.04
C LYS A 281 34.51 38.12 -1.35
N ASP A 282 34.16 37.13 -2.16
CA ASP A 282 33.50 37.35 -3.45
C ASP A 282 32.00 37.63 -3.20
N LYS A 283 31.52 38.75 -3.72
CA LYS A 283 30.13 39.22 -3.51
C LYS A 283 29.11 38.23 -4.09
N GLU A 284 29.42 37.61 -5.20
CA GLU A 284 28.53 36.62 -5.85
C GLU A 284 28.46 35.33 -5.03
N VAL A 285 29.58 34.84 -4.53
CA VAL A 285 29.64 33.68 -3.65
C VAL A 285 28.89 33.90 -2.34
N VAL A 286 29.10 35.05 -1.69
CA VAL A 286 28.40 35.40 -0.43
C VAL A 286 26.88 35.50 -0.67
N LYS A 287 26.45 36.05 -1.81
CA LYS A 287 25.02 36.10 -2.17
C LYS A 287 24.45 34.67 -2.36
N TYR A 288 25.15 33.80 -3.09
CA TYR A 288 24.77 32.42 -3.31
C TYR A 288 24.63 31.65 -2.00
N VAL A 289 25.62 31.75 -1.09
CA VAL A 289 25.57 31.06 0.23
C VAL A 289 24.34 31.53 1.03
N ARG A 290 24.03 32.83 1.02
CA ARG A 290 22.85 33.38 1.72
C ARG A 290 21.54 32.89 1.12
N GLU A 291 21.43 32.82 -0.19
CA GLU A 291 20.25 32.26 -0.87
C GLU A 291 20.05 30.77 -0.50
N LYS A 292 21.10 30.00 -0.54
CA LYS A 292 21.07 28.57 -0.19
C LYS A 292 20.80 28.30 1.29
N LYS A 293 21.30 29.14 2.17
CA LYS A 293 20.99 29.11 3.60
C LYS A 293 19.50 29.41 3.87
N LYS A 294 18.94 30.42 3.19
CA LYS A 294 17.52 30.75 3.29
C LYS A 294 16.63 29.63 2.78
N GLU A 295 17.04 28.95 1.72
CA GLU A 295 16.35 27.76 1.21
C GLU A 295 16.33 26.64 2.27
N TYR A 296 17.45 26.38 2.93
CA TYR A 296 17.53 25.41 4.04
C TYR A 296 16.62 25.80 5.21
N GLU A 297 16.65 27.06 5.66
CA GLU A 297 15.81 27.55 6.76
C GLU A 297 14.32 27.36 6.45
N SER A 298 13.90 27.68 5.23
CA SER A 298 12.52 27.47 4.78
C SER A 298 12.12 25.99 4.72
N LEU A 299 13.03 25.12 4.25
CA LEU A 299 12.79 23.68 4.24
C LEU A 299 12.64 23.13 5.67
N GLN A 300 13.52 23.55 6.59
CA GLN A 300 13.48 23.11 7.98
C GLN A 300 12.20 23.56 8.69
N GLU A 301 11.74 24.80 8.44
CA GLU A 301 10.49 25.31 8.96
C GLU A 301 9.29 24.51 8.46
N ASN A 302 9.24 24.22 7.15
CA ASN A 302 8.16 23.42 6.55
C ASN A 302 8.15 21.97 7.09
N LEU A 303 9.32 21.36 7.32
CA LEU A 303 9.40 20.02 7.93
C LEU A 303 8.92 20.03 9.39
N SER A 304 9.28 21.05 10.16
CA SER A 304 8.78 21.24 11.54
C SER A 304 7.26 21.39 11.58
N LEU A 305 6.71 22.24 10.71
CA LEU A 305 5.26 22.48 10.61
C LEU A 305 4.51 21.21 10.19
N ARG A 306 5.09 20.40 9.28
CA ARG A 306 4.55 19.09 8.91
C ARG A 306 4.45 18.17 10.12
N SER A 307 5.56 18.00 10.83
CA SER A 307 5.67 17.13 12.01
C SER A 307 4.68 17.55 13.09
N GLU A 308 4.62 18.83 13.43
CA GLU A 308 3.67 19.38 14.39
C GLU A 308 2.22 19.15 13.96
N THR A 309 1.90 19.38 12.67
CA THR A 309 0.55 19.20 12.15
C THR A 309 0.13 17.74 12.21
N ILE A 310 0.98 16.80 11.78
CA ILE A 310 0.71 15.36 11.86
C ILE A 310 0.50 14.93 13.32
N LEU A 311 1.35 15.36 14.23
CA LEU A 311 1.23 15.03 15.66
C LEU A 311 -0.08 15.56 16.26
N ARG A 312 -0.46 16.82 15.98
CA ARG A 312 -1.72 17.41 16.45
C ARG A 312 -2.94 16.68 15.92
N VAL A 313 -2.96 16.39 14.63
CA VAL A 313 -4.07 15.65 13.99
C VAL A 313 -4.16 14.23 14.53
N SER A 314 -3.04 13.52 14.63
CA SER A 314 -3.00 12.16 15.19
C SER A 314 -3.45 12.12 16.63
N THR A 315 -3.05 13.10 17.45
CA THR A 315 -3.46 13.20 18.85
C THR A 315 -4.97 13.40 18.97
N ALA A 316 -5.57 14.26 18.18
CA ALA A 316 -7.02 14.47 18.16
C ALA A 316 -7.77 13.20 17.74
N ILE A 317 -7.30 12.50 16.70
CA ILE A 317 -7.89 11.23 16.24
C ILE A 317 -7.82 10.16 17.33
N VAL A 318 -6.63 9.96 17.94
CA VAL A 318 -6.42 8.92 18.96
C VAL A 318 -7.29 9.19 20.19
N HIS A 319 -7.42 10.44 20.63
CA HIS A 319 -8.31 10.77 21.75
C HIS A 319 -9.78 10.54 21.44
N ARG A 320 -10.23 10.85 20.24
CA ARG A 320 -11.63 10.58 19.82
C ARG A 320 -11.91 9.09 19.67
N GLN A 321 -10.92 8.31 19.31
CA GLN A 321 -10.98 6.86 19.15
C GLN A 321 -10.45 6.09 20.38
N ALA A 322 -10.47 6.69 21.57
CA ALA A 322 -9.90 6.06 22.76
C ALA A 322 -10.45 4.66 23.02
N ALA A 323 -11.75 4.40 22.77
CA ALA A 323 -12.36 3.09 22.90
C ALA A 323 -11.66 2.02 22.03
N PHE A 324 -11.19 2.37 20.83
CA PHE A 324 -10.46 1.45 19.96
C PHE A 324 -9.17 0.90 20.62
N PHE A 325 -8.49 1.72 21.41
CA PHE A 325 -7.22 1.36 22.01
C PHE A 325 -7.37 0.61 23.35
N PHE A 326 -8.48 0.81 24.06
CA PHE A 326 -8.70 0.20 25.37
C PHE A 326 -9.52 -1.07 25.33
N ASP A 327 -10.44 -1.22 24.36
CA ASP A 327 -11.36 -2.36 24.27
C ASP A 327 -10.80 -3.43 23.32
N GLU A 328 -10.87 -4.70 23.73
CA GLU A 328 -10.45 -5.85 22.89
C GLU A 328 -11.25 -5.97 21.58
N ALA A 329 -12.47 -5.49 21.54
CA ALA A 329 -13.32 -5.45 20.34
C ALA A 329 -12.92 -4.36 19.34
N HIS A 330 -12.02 -3.44 19.72
CA HIS A 330 -11.54 -2.33 18.89
C HIS A 330 -12.66 -1.53 18.19
N PRO A 331 -13.70 -1.06 18.92
CA PRO A 331 -14.82 -0.35 18.31
C PRO A 331 -14.39 1.01 17.76
N LEU A 332 -14.86 1.35 16.56
CA LEU A 332 -14.61 2.64 15.95
C LEU A 332 -15.79 3.59 16.17
N VAL A 333 -15.51 4.75 16.71
CA VAL A 333 -16.46 5.86 16.83
C VAL A 333 -16.52 6.62 15.51
N PRO A 334 -17.71 7.00 14.99
CA PRO A 334 -17.80 7.81 13.77
C PRO A 334 -17.07 9.15 13.94
N LEU A 335 -16.11 9.41 13.04
CA LEU A 335 -15.29 10.62 13.04
C LEU A 335 -15.14 11.13 11.60
N GLN A 336 -15.47 12.39 11.36
CA GLN A 336 -15.37 13.02 10.06
C GLN A 336 -14.24 14.07 10.05
N LEU A 337 -13.76 14.40 8.84
CA LEU A 337 -12.76 15.46 8.66
C LEU A 337 -13.25 16.82 9.15
N THR A 338 -14.55 17.09 9.00
CA THR A 338 -15.21 18.30 9.49
C THR A 338 -15.10 18.47 11.00
N ASP A 339 -15.31 17.38 11.74
CA ASP A 339 -15.24 17.37 13.22
C ASP A 339 -13.82 17.75 13.70
N LEU A 340 -12.81 17.20 13.02
CA LEU A 340 -11.40 17.52 13.31
C LEU A 340 -11.03 18.95 12.86
N ALA A 341 -11.61 19.44 11.77
CA ALA A 341 -11.35 20.77 11.26
C ALA A 341 -11.82 21.86 12.25
N GLU A 342 -12.99 21.67 12.83
CA GLU A 342 -13.54 22.54 13.87
C GLU A 342 -12.71 22.49 15.15
N GLU A 343 -12.33 21.30 15.61
CA GLU A 343 -11.58 21.09 16.86
C GLU A 343 -10.18 21.70 16.78
N LEU A 344 -9.48 21.51 15.66
CA LEU A 344 -8.10 21.94 15.48
C LEU A 344 -7.95 23.35 14.89
N ASN A 345 -9.03 24.00 14.49
CA ASN A 345 -9.02 25.25 13.73
C ASN A 345 -8.16 25.17 12.46
N LEU A 346 -8.26 24.06 11.73
CA LEU A 346 -7.56 23.82 10.48
C LEU A 346 -8.57 23.61 9.34
N HIS A 347 -8.15 23.89 8.10
CA HIS A 347 -8.98 23.57 6.96
C HIS A 347 -9.01 22.05 6.72
N GLU A 348 -10.16 21.49 6.30
CA GLU A 348 -10.32 20.06 6.02
C GLU A 348 -9.25 19.51 5.06
N SER A 349 -8.89 20.31 4.05
CA SER A 349 -7.84 19.92 3.10
C SER A 349 -6.46 19.76 3.74
N THR A 350 -6.14 20.52 4.81
CA THR A 350 -4.89 20.39 5.55
C THR A 350 -4.86 19.10 6.35
N ILE A 351 -5.97 18.77 7.00
CA ILE A 351 -6.13 17.53 7.76
C ILE A 351 -6.09 16.33 6.81
N SER A 352 -6.81 16.39 5.69
CA SER A 352 -6.81 15.33 4.68
C SER A 352 -5.40 15.04 4.15
N ARG A 353 -4.59 16.08 3.94
CA ARG A 353 -3.18 15.94 3.52
C ARG A 353 -2.30 15.33 4.62
N ALA A 354 -2.52 15.74 5.87
CA ALA A 354 -1.77 15.24 7.01
C ALA A 354 -2.06 13.77 7.35
N ILE A 355 -3.27 13.28 7.02
CA ILE A 355 -3.70 11.89 7.29
C ILE A 355 -3.28 10.93 6.18
N ASN A 356 -3.14 11.44 4.95
CA ASN A 356 -2.80 10.59 3.81
C ASN A 356 -1.39 10.01 3.95
N ASP A 357 -1.24 8.70 3.70
CA ASP A 357 0.02 7.96 3.81
C ASP A 357 0.73 8.09 5.16
N THR A 358 -0.02 8.41 6.23
CA THR A 358 0.50 8.51 7.60
C THR A 358 0.07 7.29 8.40
N TYR A 359 1.03 6.61 9.00
CA TYR A 359 0.83 5.36 9.72
C TYR A 359 1.05 5.50 11.22
N VAL A 360 0.21 4.83 11.99
CA VAL A 360 0.26 4.77 13.45
C VAL A 360 0.56 3.35 13.89
N GLN A 361 1.60 3.18 14.68
CA GLN A 361 1.90 1.92 15.34
C GLN A 361 1.19 1.88 16.70
N THR A 362 0.46 0.81 16.93
CA THR A 362 -0.24 0.51 18.18
C THR A 362 0.24 -0.82 18.73
N ASP A 363 -0.13 -1.17 19.95
CA ASP A 363 0.16 -2.48 20.54
C ASP A 363 -0.54 -3.63 19.76
N SER A 364 -1.68 -3.34 19.10
CA SER A 364 -2.44 -4.29 18.28
C SER A 364 -1.99 -4.37 16.81
N GLY A 365 -1.10 -3.47 16.35
CA GLY A 365 -0.60 -3.46 14.97
C GLY A 365 -0.35 -2.08 14.38
N LEU A 366 -0.11 -2.08 13.07
CA LEU A 366 0.13 -0.88 12.27
C LEU A 366 -1.15 -0.51 11.51
N TYR A 367 -1.62 0.72 11.67
CA TYR A 367 -2.82 1.24 11.03
C TYR A 367 -2.54 2.54 10.29
N GLU A 368 -3.17 2.74 9.14
CA GLU A 368 -3.21 4.04 8.47
C GLU A 368 -4.14 4.99 9.25
N LEU A 369 -3.77 6.26 9.44
CA LEU A 369 -4.62 7.25 10.14
C LEU A 369 -6.00 7.39 9.51
N LYS A 370 -6.11 7.18 8.21
CA LYS A 370 -7.37 7.20 7.47
C LYS A 370 -8.37 6.11 7.92
N TYR A 371 -7.87 4.99 8.45
CA TYR A 371 -8.69 3.91 8.98
C TYR A 371 -9.60 4.38 10.12
N PHE A 372 -9.14 5.33 10.93
CA PHE A 372 -9.89 5.88 12.07
C PHE A 372 -10.98 6.87 11.66
N LEU A 373 -11.04 7.26 10.38
CA LEU A 373 -12.09 8.12 9.84
C LEU A 373 -13.22 7.27 9.30
N SER A 374 -14.34 7.27 9.97
CA SER A 374 -15.51 6.52 9.54
C SER A 374 -16.74 7.42 9.46
N ARG A 375 -17.55 7.20 8.42
CA ARG A 375 -18.84 7.90 8.29
C ARG A 375 -19.87 7.29 9.23
N LYS A 376 -20.77 8.13 9.74
CA LYS A 376 -21.96 7.67 10.46
C LYS A 376 -22.76 6.74 9.54
N ALA A 377 -23.03 5.52 9.96
CA ALA A 377 -24.07 4.72 9.33
C ALA A 377 -25.41 5.48 9.50
N LYS A 378 -26.23 5.50 8.47
CA LYS A 378 -27.60 6.03 8.57
C LYS A 378 -28.41 5.08 9.45
N SER A 379 -28.28 5.21 10.74
CA SER A 379 -29.11 4.55 11.75
C SER A 379 -30.18 5.54 12.20
N GLY A 380 -31.40 5.09 12.38
CA GLY A 380 -32.50 5.91 12.84
C GLY A 380 -32.45 6.30 14.34
N ASN A 381 -31.41 5.85 15.07
CA ASN A 381 -31.24 6.10 16.50
C ASN A 381 -30.03 7.00 16.79
N GLU A 382 -30.08 7.68 17.94
CA GLU A 382 -29.07 8.64 18.42
C GLU A 382 -27.65 8.05 18.64
N ASP A 383 -27.54 6.74 18.78
CA ASP A 383 -26.25 6.04 18.87
C ASP A 383 -25.61 5.87 17.48
N ALA A 384 -24.68 6.74 17.17
CA ALA A 384 -23.98 6.76 15.88
C ALA A 384 -23.00 5.58 15.79
N ILE A 385 -23.41 4.50 15.10
CA ILE A 385 -22.54 3.34 14.82
C ILE A 385 -21.76 3.59 13.55
N SER A 386 -20.47 3.25 13.53
CA SER A 386 -19.63 3.42 12.34
C SER A 386 -19.97 2.38 11.26
N THR A 387 -19.78 2.74 9.99
CA THR A 387 -19.97 1.80 8.86
C THR A 387 -19.06 0.58 9.02
N THR A 388 -17.85 0.76 9.53
CA THR A 388 -16.88 -0.31 9.75
C THR A 388 -17.34 -1.29 10.83
N SER A 389 -17.94 -0.79 11.92
CA SER A 389 -18.51 -1.65 12.98
C SER A 389 -19.67 -2.51 12.46
N VAL A 390 -20.52 -1.93 11.60
CA VAL A 390 -21.60 -2.69 10.95
C VAL A 390 -21.05 -3.77 10.01
N GLN A 391 -20.00 -3.47 9.26
CA GLN A 391 -19.32 -4.45 8.40
C GLN A 391 -18.72 -5.60 9.21
N GLN A 392 -18.08 -5.31 10.34
CA GLN A 392 -17.55 -6.33 11.27
C GLN A 392 -18.67 -7.21 11.86
N MET A 393 -19.82 -6.64 12.23
CA MET A 393 -20.96 -7.41 12.70
C MET A 393 -21.52 -8.32 11.62
N ILE A 394 -21.66 -7.83 10.38
CA ILE A 394 -22.09 -8.65 9.24
C ILE A 394 -21.11 -9.80 9.01
N GLN A 395 -19.82 -9.55 9.10
CA GLN A 395 -18.80 -10.58 8.95
C GLN A 395 -18.91 -11.66 10.04
N LYS A 396 -19.03 -11.28 11.33
CA LYS A 396 -19.23 -12.21 12.43
C LYS A 396 -20.49 -13.05 12.26
N LEU A 397 -21.61 -12.43 11.92
CA LEU A 397 -22.89 -13.17 11.69
C LEU A 397 -22.76 -14.20 10.55
N ILE A 398 -21.93 -13.94 9.55
CA ILE A 398 -21.69 -14.86 8.43
C ILE A 398 -20.66 -15.94 8.82
N GLU A 399 -19.67 -15.63 9.64
CA GLU A 399 -18.71 -16.61 10.15
C GLU A 399 -19.37 -17.63 11.09
N GLU A 400 -20.36 -17.20 11.87
CA GLU A 400 -21.13 -18.04 12.79
C GLU A 400 -22.34 -18.72 12.16
N GLU A 401 -22.62 -18.48 10.85
CA GLU A 401 -23.79 -19.05 10.16
C GLU A 401 -23.66 -20.58 9.92
N ASP A 402 -24.80 -21.25 9.94
CA ASP A 402 -24.89 -22.65 9.47
C ASP A 402 -24.64 -22.72 7.96
N LYS A 403 -23.52 -23.33 7.57
CA LYS A 403 -23.08 -23.47 6.16
C LYS A 403 -24.06 -24.28 5.30
N HIS A 404 -24.89 -25.17 5.89
CA HIS A 404 -25.95 -25.91 5.16
C HIS A 404 -27.17 -25.02 4.89
N LYS A 405 -27.43 -24.01 5.76
CA LYS A 405 -28.54 -23.07 5.61
C LYS A 405 -28.07 -21.63 5.81
N PRO A 406 -27.23 -21.11 4.92
CA PRO A 406 -26.65 -19.79 5.09
C PRO A 406 -27.71 -18.69 5.15
N LEU A 407 -27.42 -17.66 5.95
CA LEU A 407 -28.31 -16.52 6.20
C LEU A 407 -28.57 -15.74 4.89
N SER A 408 -29.81 -15.42 4.62
CA SER A 408 -30.15 -14.50 3.53
C SER A 408 -29.85 -13.05 3.94
N ASP A 409 -29.59 -12.15 2.97
CA ASP A 409 -29.37 -10.73 3.24
C ASP A 409 -30.54 -10.12 4.05
N GLN A 410 -31.79 -10.63 3.90
CA GLN A 410 -32.93 -10.21 4.69
C GLN A 410 -32.84 -10.69 6.15
N LYS A 411 -32.43 -11.94 6.39
CA LYS A 411 -32.25 -12.45 7.76
C LYS A 411 -31.13 -11.70 8.50
N ILE A 412 -30.07 -11.31 7.80
CA ILE A 412 -29.00 -10.48 8.38
C ILE A 412 -29.57 -9.12 8.80
N VAL A 413 -30.42 -8.48 7.96
CA VAL A 413 -31.13 -7.25 8.36
C VAL A 413 -31.96 -7.47 9.62
N ASP A 414 -32.75 -8.55 9.67
CA ASP A 414 -33.62 -8.84 10.81
C ASP A 414 -32.81 -9.04 12.12
N LEU A 415 -31.63 -9.65 12.06
CA LEU A 415 -30.71 -9.80 13.19
C LEU A 415 -30.09 -8.46 13.62
N LEU A 416 -29.68 -7.63 12.66
CA LEU A 416 -29.11 -6.31 12.94
C LEU A 416 -30.15 -5.35 13.54
N VAL A 417 -31.42 -5.47 13.15
CA VAL A 417 -32.52 -4.72 13.75
C VAL A 417 -32.73 -5.11 15.24
N GLN A 418 -32.52 -6.38 15.61
CA GLN A 418 -32.56 -6.81 17.02
C GLN A 418 -31.44 -6.14 17.85
N GLU A 419 -30.32 -5.84 17.24
CA GLU A 419 -29.20 -5.08 17.83
C GLU A 419 -29.37 -3.54 17.69
N LYS A 420 -30.59 -3.08 17.36
CA LYS A 420 -30.96 -1.66 17.19
C LYS A 420 -30.28 -0.96 16.01
N ILE A 421 -29.80 -1.70 15.01
CA ILE A 421 -29.17 -1.17 13.80
C ILE A 421 -30.19 -1.30 12.67
N ASP A 422 -30.77 -0.18 12.24
CA ASP A 422 -31.74 -0.15 11.14
C ASP A 422 -31.03 0.15 9.81
N ILE A 423 -30.81 -0.89 9.01
CA ILE A 423 -30.20 -0.78 7.68
C ILE A 423 -31.01 -1.54 6.63
N SER A 424 -30.97 -1.02 5.40
CA SER A 424 -31.69 -1.66 4.31
C SER A 424 -30.99 -2.93 3.80
N ARG A 425 -31.80 -3.88 3.26
CA ARG A 425 -31.27 -5.07 2.58
C ARG A 425 -30.24 -4.73 1.48
N ARG A 426 -30.43 -3.61 0.76
CA ARG A 426 -29.49 -3.14 -0.26
C ARG A 426 -28.15 -2.75 0.35
N THR A 427 -28.16 -2.13 1.51
CA THR A 427 -26.95 -1.75 2.24
C THR A 427 -26.19 -2.98 2.72
N VAL A 428 -26.89 -4.00 3.27
CA VAL A 428 -26.26 -5.28 3.65
C VAL A 428 -25.63 -5.97 2.44
N ALA A 429 -26.33 -6.03 1.31
CA ALA A 429 -25.80 -6.61 0.08
C ALA A 429 -24.56 -5.86 -0.42
N LYS A 430 -24.54 -4.52 -0.31
CA LYS A 430 -23.41 -3.67 -0.66
C LYS A 430 -22.19 -3.96 0.25
N TYR A 431 -22.40 -3.95 1.56
CA TYR A 431 -21.31 -4.22 2.54
C TYR A 431 -20.76 -5.64 2.39
N ARG A 432 -21.62 -6.63 2.19
CA ARG A 432 -21.19 -8.01 1.90
C ARG A 432 -20.30 -8.08 0.64
N THR A 433 -20.67 -7.35 -0.41
CA THR A 433 -19.87 -7.30 -1.65
C THR A 433 -18.53 -6.58 -1.42
N GLU A 434 -18.51 -5.50 -0.65
CA GLU A 434 -17.27 -4.80 -0.26
C GLU A 434 -16.32 -5.68 0.57
N LEU A 435 -16.89 -6.57 1.41
CA LEU A 435 -16.14 -7.57 2.18
C LEU A 435 -15.76 -8.82 1.35
N ASN A 436 -16.03 -8.84 0.04
CA ASN A 436 -15.83 -9.98 -0.84
C ASN A 436 -16.55 -11.27 -0.41
N ILE A 437 -17.63 -11.16 0.36
CA ILE A 437 -18.44 -12.30 0.80
C ILE A 437 -19.46 -12.65 -0.26
N PRO A 438 -19.47 -13.91 -0.75
CA PRO A 438 -20.38 -14.33 -1.82
C PRO A 438 -21.84 -14.36 -1.36
N ALA A 439 -22.79 -14.34 -2.32
CA ALA A 439 -24.23 -14.45 -2.06
C ALA A 439 -24.59 -15.78 -1.40
N THR A 440 -25.72 -15.83 -0.71
CA THR A 440 -26.24 -17.01 0.02
C THR A 440 -26.19 -18.30 -0.80
N SER A 441 -26.56 -18.27 -2.08
CA SER A 441 -26.54 -19.44 -2.97
C SER A 441 -25.12 -19.99 -3.19
N LYS A 442 -24.10 -19.12 -3.16
CA LYS A 442 -22.69 -19.50 -3.34
C LYS A 442 -22.00 -19.90 -2.02
N ARG A 443 -22.62 -19.61 -0.86
CA ARG A 443 -22.11 -20.00 0.47
C ARG A 443 -22.64 -21.34 0.94
N LYS A 444 -23.76 -21.82 0.30
CA LYS A 444 -24.37 -23.09 0.68
C LYS A 444 -23.40 -24.24 0.47
N ARG A 445 -23.22 -25.08 1.50
CA ARG A 445 -22.46 -26.34 1.47
C ARG A 445 -23.39 -27.55 1.46
N PHE A 446 -22.88 -28.69 0.96
CA PHE A 446 -23.64 -29.94 0.79
C PHE A 446 -22.96 -31.12 1.50
N ASP A 447 -21.89 -30.87 2.26
CA ASP A 447 -21.15 -31.82 3.09
C ASP A 447 -21.88 -32.18 4.38
#